data_c560161fc9ab3ee0a7cdb3daf49c0da5
#
_entry.id   c560161fc9ab3ee0a7cdb3daf49c0da5
#
_cell.length_a   1.000
_cell.length_b   1.000
_cell.length_c   1.000
_cell.angle_alpha   90.00
_cell.angle_beta   90.00
_cell.angle_gamma   90.00
#
_symmetry.space_group_name_H-M   'P 1'
#
loop_
_entity.id
_entity.type
_entity.pdbx_description
1 polymer ?
#
loop_
_entity_poly.entity_id
_entity_poly.type
_entity_poly.pdbx_seq_one_letter_code
_entity_poly.pdbx_strand_id
1 'polypeptide(L)'
;MRSRMMTVALTAGLTFGLAQWTASAVAQVGKPVTIVDANMATDKELSAVPHITPALARGIIDKRPFLTMTDFDAYLGQTLNPEQRKEVYGRLFVHLNLNTCSREEILLIPNAGNRMAREFFEYRPYKALAQFHREIDKYVDDAELARLEQYVFVPIDLNSASDADILTIPGSGPRLVREFKEYRPYKSMEQFRREMRKYWDAKEVSRLERYVTINQ
;
A
#
# COMPACT_ATOMS: atom_id res chain seq x y z
N MET A 1 -18.05 -41.42 70.98
CA MET A 1 -17.32 -40.27 70.59
C MET A 1 -16.98 -40.37 69.09
N ARG A 2 -17.58 -39.56 68.19
CA ARG A 2 -17.50 -39.71 66.74
C ARG A 2 -16.47 -38.73 66.23
N SER A 3 -15.36 -39.26 65.68
CA SER A 3 -14.37 -38.46 64.97
C SER A 3 -14.80 -38.18 63.50
N ARG A 4 -14.88 -36.94 63.11
CA ARG A 4 -15.16 -36.56 61.72
C ARG A 4 -13.82 -36.35 60.99
N MET A 5 -13.56 -37.18 59.99
CA MET A 5 -12.49 -36.98 59.02
C MET A 5 -12.91 -35.86 58.04
N MET A 6 -12.06 -34.86 57.92
CA MET A 6 -12.20 -33.76 57.02
C MET A 6 -11.32 -34.02 55.79
N THR A 7 -11.97 -34.27 54.64
CA THR A 7 -11.29 -34.51 53.37
C THR A 7 -10.99 -33.16 52.74
N VAL A 8 -9.70 -32.84 52.55
CA VAL A 8 -9.26 -31.67 51.82
C VAL A 8 -9.10 -32.06 50.34
N ALA A 9 -9.93 -31.51 49.48
CA ALA A 9 -9.79 -31.67 48.05
C ALA A 9 -8.82 -30.60 47.51
N LEU A 10 -7.70 -31.06 46.95
CA LEU A 10 -6.71 -30.22 46.32
C LEU A 10 -7.09 -30.04 44.82
N THR A 11 -7.66 -28.91 44.47
CA THR A 11 -7.91 -28.54 43.08
C THR A 11 -6.66 -27.91 42.46
N ALA A 12 -5.97 -28.66 41.60
CA ALA A 12 -4.88 -28.13 40.77
C ALA A 12 -5.48 -27.33 39.63
N GLY A 13 -5.40 -26.02 39.72
CA GLY A 13 -5.74 -25.11 38.64
C GLY A 13 -4.63 -25.10 37.57
N LEU A 14 -4.89 -25.69 36.40
CA LEU A 14 -4.07 -25.48 35.21
C LEU A 14 -4.35 -24.07 34.67
N THR A 15 -3.45 -23.14 34.88
CA THR A 15 -3.43 -21.85 34.16
C THR A 15 -2.82 -22.07 32.77
N PHE A 16 -3.69 -22.15 31.77
CA PHE A 16 -3.28 -22.01 30.36
C PHE A 16 -2.81 -20.59 30.14
N GLY A 17 -1.51 -20.40 30.10
CA GLY A 17 -0.90 -19.16 29.63
C GLY A 17 -1.15 -19.00 28.14
N LEU A 18 -2.10 -18.14 27.79
CA LEU A 18 -2.23 -17.63 26.42
C LEU A 18 -1.00 -16.80 26.10
N ALA A 19 -0.05 -17.40 25.39
CA ALA A 19 1.02 -16.66 24.76
C ALA A 19 0.38 -15.72 23.72
N GLN A 20 0.24 -14.45 24.08
CA GLN A 20 -0.11 -13.41 23.12
C GLN A 20 1.09 -13.26 22.17
N TRP A 21 0.96 -13.78 20.98
CA TRP A 21 1.84 -13.46 19.88
C TRP A 21 1.54 -12.01 19.51
N THR A 22 2.37 -11.10 19.98
CA THR A 22 2.44 -9.75 19.42
C THR A 22 3.02 -9.88 18.04
N ALA A 23 2.16 -9.90 17.04
CA ALA A 23 2.58 -9.75 15.67
C ALA A 23 3.25 -8.37 15.56
N SER A 24 4.58 -8.36 15.42
CA SER A 24 5.30 -7.14 15.06
C SER A 24 4.67 -6.62 13.79
N ALA A 25 4.14 -5.39 13.85
CA ALA A 25 3.61 -4.70 12.68
C ALA A 25 4.77 -4.46 11.72
N VAL A 26 4.94 -5.35 10.76
CA VAL A 26 5.83 -5.13 9.62
C VAL A 26 5.24 -3.96 8.85
N ALA A 27 6.04 -2.93 8.62
CA ALA A 27 5.65 -1.77 7.82
C ALA A 27 5.20 -2.26 6.44
N GLN A 28 3.90 -2.24 6.19
CA GLN A 28 3.31 -2.71 4.95
C GLN A 28 3.33 -1.56 3.94
N VAL A 29 3.86 -1.81 2.74
CA VAL A 29 3.54 -1.00 1.58
C VAL A 29 2.02 -1.01 1.43
N GLY A 30 1.37 0.13 1.67
CA GLY A 30 -0.07 0.26 1.51
C GLY A 30 -0.89 -0.52 2.53
N LYS A 31 -0.82 -0.15 3.81
CA LYS A 31 -1.90 -0.42 4.75
C LYS A 31 -2.93 0.70 4.62
N PRO A 32 -4.01 0.52 3.84
CA PRO A 32 -5.06 1.51 3.79
C PRO A 32 -5.94 1.28 4.99
N VAL A 33 -6.04 2.24 5.85
CA VAL A 33 -7.17 2.23 6.77
C VAL A 33 -8.35 2.95 6.12
N THR A 34 -8.11 3.90 5.22
CA THR A 34 -9.18 4.72 4.64
C THR A 34 -9.02 5.05 3.16
N ILE A 35 -7.81 5.04 2.62
CA ILE A 35 -7.54 5.38 1.22
C ILE A 35 -7.40 4.11 0.38
N VAL A 36 -8.34 3.89 -0.52
CA VAL A 36 -8.36 2.72 -1.42
C VAL A 36 -7.51 3.00 -2.65
N ASP A 37 -6.69 2.03 -3.09
CA ASP A 37 -5.94 2.15 -4.35
C ASP A 37 -6.89 2.08 -5.53
N ALA A 38 -6.88 3.10 -6.38
CA ALA A 38 -7.73 3.18 -7.57
C ALA A 38 -7.52 2.01 -8.53
N ASN A 39 -6.34 1.39 -8.55
CA ASN A 39 -6.05 0.22 -9.39
C ASN A 39 -6.61 -1.09 -8.83
N MET A 40 -6.94 -1.14 -7.52
CA MET A 40 -7.36 -2.37 -6.84
C MET A 40 -8.80 -2.33 -6.33
N ALA A 41 -9.39 -1.14 -6.19
CA ALA A 41 -10.74 -0.95 -5.66
C ALA A 41 -11.77 -1.85 -6.37
N THR A 42 -12.57 -2.56 -5.61
CA THR A 42 -13.72 -3.30 -6.12
C THR A 42 -14.83 -2.35 -6.58
N ASP A 43 -15.78 -2.84 -7.39
CA ASP A 43 -16.97 -2.06 -7.78
C ASP A 43 -17.74 -1.51 -6.56
N LYS A 44 -17.84 -2.32 -5.50
CA LYS A 44 -18.46 -1.92 -4.23
C LYS A 44 -17.73 -0.78 -3.53
N GLU A 45 -16.39 -0.85 -3.47
CA GLU A 45 -15.56 0.20 -2.86
C GLU A 45 -15.62 1.48 -3.68
N LEU A 46 -15.55 1.39 -5.01
CA LEU A 46 -15.71 2.55 -5.89
C LEU A 46 -17.09 3.20 -5.71
N SER A 47 -18.14 2.41 -5.64
CA SER A 47 -19.52 2.91 -5.45
C SER A 47 -19.76 3.57 -4.08
N ALA A 48 -18.88 3.32 -3.10
CA ALA A 48 -18.92 3.95 -1.78
C ALA A 48 -18.19 5.32 -1.73
N VAL A 49 -17.44 5.67 -2.79
CA VAL A 49 -16.72 6.94 -2.87
C VAL A 49 -17.67 8.04 -3.35
N PRO A 50 -17.72 9.21 -2.70
CA PRO A 50 -18.52 10.34 -3.16
C PRO A 50 -18.25 10.66 -4.64
N HIS A 51 -19.27 11.07 -5.36
CA HIS A 51 -19.22 11.46 -6.78
C HIS A 51 -18.88 10.35 -7.78
N ILE A 52 -18.55 9.13 -7.34
CA ILE A 52 -18.31 7.99 -8.23
C ILE A 52 -19.64 7.33 -8.55
N THR A 53 -20.18 7.62 -9.74
CA THR A 53 -21.38 6.96 -10.26
C THR A 53 -21.06 5.52 -10.72
N PRO A 54 -22.05 4.63 -10.85
CA PRO A 54 -21.82 3.27 -11.37
C PRO A 54 -21.18 3.25 -12.76
N ALA A 55 -21.48 4.24 -13.61
CA ALA A 55 -20.85 4.37 -14.92
C ALA A 55 -19.36 4.75 -14.81
N LEU A 56 -19.04 5.70 -13.93
CA LEU A 56 -17.65 6.12 -13.68
C LEU A 56 -16.86 5.00 -13.02
N ALA A 57 -17.44 4.24 -12.07
CA ALA A 57 -16.79 3.08 -11.43
C ALA A 57 -16.38 2.03 -12.48
N ARG A 58 -17.28 1.67 -13.38
CA ARG A 58 -16.97 0.75 -14.50
C ARG A 58 -15.87 1.31 -15.38
N GLY A 59 -15.95 2.59 -15.77
CA GLY A 59 -14.92 3.22 -16.59
C GLY A 59 -13.54 3.23 -15.91
N ILE A 60 -13.47 3.44 -14.59
CA ILE A 60 -12.23 3.32 -13.81
C ILE A 60 -11.67 1.89 -13.92
N ILE A 61 -12.50 0.86 -13.71
CA ILE A 61 -12.08 -0.55 -13.79
C ILE A 61 -11.54 -0.89 -15.20
N ASP A 62 -12.25 -0.49 -16.25
CA ASP A 62 -11.86 -0.77 -17.64
C ASP A 62 -10.56 -0.07 -18.05
N LYS A 63 -10.33 1.13 -17.51
CA LYS A 63 -9.16 1.96 -17.84
C LYS A 63 -7.87 1.48 -17.16
N ARG A 64 -7.96 0.74 -16.05
CA ARG A 64 -6.79 0.26 -15.28
C ARG A 64 -5.74 -0.43 -16.16
N PRO A 65 -4.45 -0.32 -15.78
CA PRO A 65 -3.92 0.41 -14.63
C PRO A 65 -3.72 1.91 -14.93
N PHE A 66 -3.96 2.74 -13.92
CA PHE A 66 -3.45 4.11 -13.90
C PHE A 66 -2.00 4.05 -13.38
N LEU A 67 -1.06 4.49 -14.19
CA LEU A 67 0.36 4.40 -13.82
C LEU A 67 0.80 5.59 -12.97
N THR A 68 0.12 6.74 -13.13
CA THR A 68 0.38 7.96 -12.36
C THR A 68 -0.91 8.49 -11.75
N MET A 69 -0.78 9.29 -10.69
CA MET A 69 -1.94 9.97 -10.11
C MET A 69 -2.44 11.09 -11.05
N THR A 70 -1.57 11.67 -11.85
CA THR A 70 -1.95 12.66 -12.87
C THR A 70 -2.79 12.05 -14.00
N ASP A 71 -2.53 10.80 -14.40
CA ASP A 71 -3.39 10.07 -15.36
C ASP A 71 -4.79 9.84 -14.77
N PHE A 72 -4.86 9.51 -13.49
CA PHE A 72 -6.13 9.31 -12.80
C PHE A 72 -6.90 10.62 -12.63
N ASP A 73 -6.21 11.70 -12.25
CA ASP A 73 -6.80 13.05 -12.16
C ASP A 73 -7.35 13.51 -13.50
N ALA A 74 -6.60 13.36 -14.59
CA ALA A 74 -7.03 13.70 -15.93
C ALA A 74 -8.27 12.88 -16.37
N TYR A 75 -8.31 11.60 -16.00
CA TYR A 75 -9.47 10.75 -16.29
C TYR A 75 -10.72 11.21 -15.53
N LEU A 76 -10.60 11.45 -14.22
CA LEU A 76 -11.72 11.94 -13.41
C LEU A 76 -12.17 13.35 -13.84
N GLY A 77 -11.23 14.19 -14.28
CA GLY A 77 -11.51 15.54 -14.75
C GLY A 77 -12.40 15.64 -16.00
N GLN A 78 -12.60 14.53 -16.71
CA GLN A 78 -13.57 14.47 -17.79
C GLN A 78 -15.04 14.53 -17.31
N THR A 79 -15.26 14.20 -16.04
CA THR A 79 -16.62 14.08 -15.48
C THR A 79 -16.79 14.91 -14.21
N LEU A 80 -15.76 15.04 -13.39
CA LEU A 80 -15.79 15.68 -12.06
C LEU A 80 -15.10 17.04 -12.10
N ASN A 81 -15.70 18.02 -11.42
CA ASN A 81 -15.05 19.31 -11.21
C ASN A 81 -13.89 19.20 -10.16
N PRO A 82 -13.03 20.22 -10.00
CA PRO A 82 -11.89 20.15 -9.10
C PRO A 82 -12.25 19.87 -7.63
N GLU A 83 -13.34 20.42 -7.13
CA GLU A 83 -13.75 20.24 -5.73
C GLU A 83 -14.22 18.80 -5.49
N GLN A 84 -15.01 18.24 -6.40
CA GLN A 84 -15.44 16.84 -6.35
C GLN A 84 -14.23 15.88 -6.39
N ARG A 85 -13.22 16.18 -7.23
CA ARG A 85 -12.01 15.36 -7.27
C ARG A 85 -11.25 15.37 -5.94
N LYS A 86 -11.14 16.50 -5.26
CA LYS A 86 -10.52 16.59 -3.93
C LYS A 86 -11.22 15.70 -2.90
N GLU A 87 -12.56 15.65 -2.93
CA GLU A 87 -13.32 14.76 -2.06
C GLU A 87 -13.07 13.27 -2.39
N VAL A 88 -12.99 12.94 -3.69
CA VAL A 88 -12.61 11.60 -4.14
C VAL A 88 -11.23 11.22 -3.62
N TYR A 89 -10.22 12.09 -3.71
CA TYR A 89 -8.84 11.81 -3.29
C TYR A 89 -8.70 11.57 -1.78
N GLY A 90 -9.64 12.02 -0.98
CA GLY A 90 -9.73 11.66 0.44
C GLY A 90 -10.13 10.21 0.71
N ARG A 91 -10.48 9.41 -0.33
CA ARG A 91 -10.93 8.03 -0.18
C ARG A 91 -10.39 7.07 -1.24
N LEU A 92 -10.08 7.58 -2.43
CA LEU A 92 -9.63 6.81 -3.59
C LEU A 92 -8.46 7.53 -4.24
N PHE A 93 -7.33 6.84 -4.40
CA PHE A 93 -6.11 7.45 -4.88
C PHE A 93 -5.23 6.44 -5.62
N VAL A 94 -4.39 6.90 -6.53
CA VAL A 94 -3.29 6.09 -7.10
C VAL A 94 -2.05 6.34 -6.26
N HIS A 95 -1.66 5.40 -5.42
CA HIS A 95 -0.54 5.55 -4.50
C HIS A 95 0.74 5.98 -5.21
N LEU A 96 1.48 6.90 -4.61
CA LEU A 96 2.67 7.51 -5.20
C LEU A 96 3.93 6.74 -4.85
N ASN A 97 4.73 6.43 -5.85
CA ASN A 97 6.10 5.99 -5.65
C ASN A 97 6.94 7.18 -5.16
N LEU A 98 7.39 7.15 -3.91
CA LEU A 98 8.15 8.24 -3.30
C LEU A 98 9.39 8.63 -4.08
N ASN A 99 9.99 7.71 -4.84
CA ASN A 99 11.22 7.97 -5.57
C ASN A 99 11.00 8.58 -6.95
N THR A 100 9.82 8.42 -7.55
CA THR A 100 9.57 8.83 -8.94
C THR A 100 8.39 9.78 -9.13
N CYS A 101 7.51 9.92 -8.12
CA CYS A 101 6.35 10.80 -8.24
C CYS A 101 6.75 12.25 -8.49
N SER A 102 5.93 12.94 -9.27
CA SER A 102 6.12 14.35 -9.60
C SER A 102 5.62 15.27 -8.47
N ARG A 103 5.99 16.55 -8.55
CA ARG A 103 5.48 17.57 -7.65
C ARG A 103 3.95 17.72 -7.75
N GLU A 104 3.46 17.68 -8.97
CA GLU A 104 2.04 17.79 -9.29
C GLU A 104 1.25 16.66 -8.62
N GLU A 105 1.77 15.43 -8.68
CA GLU A 105 1.13 14.28 -8.03
C GLU A 105 1.09 14.43 -6.50
N ILE A 106 2.15 14.92 -5.87
CA ILE A 106 2.17 15.16 -4.42
C ILE A 106 1.13 16.23 -4.04
N LEU A 107 0.97 17.27 -4.86
CA LEU A 107 -0.02 18.33 -4.63
C LEU A 107 -1.48 17.87 -4.79
N LEU A 108 -1.72 16.68 -5.38
CA LEU A 108 -3.03 16.05 -5.42
C LEU A 108 -3.38 15.32 -4.11
N ILE A 109 -2.41 15.07 -3.23
CA ILE A 109 -2.69 14.56 -1.87
C ILE A 109 -3.46 15.67 -1.12
N PRO A 110 -4.67 15.39 -0.61
CA PRO A 110 -5.45 16.38 0.13
C PRO A 110 -4.62 17.02 1.25
N ASN A 111 -4.63 18.35 1.30
CA ASN A 111 -3.88 19.17 2.25
C ASN A 111 -2.34 19.10 2.14
N ALA A 112 -1.77 18.37 1.21
CA ALA A 112 -0.35 18.46 0.94
C ALA A 112 -0.04 19.75 0.16
N GLY A 113 0.72 20.64 0.78
CA GLY A 113 1.12 21.91 0.17
C GLY A 113 2.54 21.85 -0.40
N ASN A 114 2.95 22.99 -0.99
CA ASN A 114 4.27 23.14 -1.58
C ASN A 114 5.44 22.84 -0.64
N ARG A 115 5.28 23.10 0.66
CA ARG A 115 6.27 22.77 1.67
C ARG A 115 6.45 21.24 1.75
N MET A 116 5.36 20.50 1.91
CA MET A 116 5.40 19.05 2.00
C MET A 116 5.96 18.40 0.73
N ALA A 117 5.59 18.91 -0.46
CA ALA A 117 6.16 18.45 -1.71
C ALA A 117 7.70 18.62 -1.75
N ARG A 118 8.23 19.72 -1.21
CA ARG A 118 9.68 19.93 -1.12
C ARG A 118 10.34 18.92 -0.19
N GLU A 119 9.77 18.67 0.99
CA GLU A 119 10.31 17.70 1.95
C GLU A 119 10.32 16.29 1.36
N PHE A 120 9.29 15.89 0.60
CA PHE A 120 9.28 14.60 -0.11
C PHE A 120 10.45 14.45 -1.10
N PHE A 121 10.84 15.52 -1.78
CA PHE A 121 11.97 15.49 -2.73
C PHE A 121 13.33 15.49 -2.03
N GLU A 122 13.46 16.20 -0.92
CA GLU A 122 14.75 16.42 -0.25
C GLU A 122 15.38 15.10 0.23
N TYR A 123 14.56 14.15 0.64
CA TYR A 123 15.03 12.89 1.23
C TYR A 123 15.14 11.73 0.23
N ARG A 124 14.96 11.99 -1.08
CA ARG A 124 15.19 10.96 -2.10
C ARG A 124 16.66 10.61 -2.27
N PRO A 125 16.97 9.33 -2.52
CA PRO A 125 16.07 8.20 -2.69
C PRO A 125 15.64 7.58 -1.36
N TYR A 126 14.35 7.28 -1.24
CA TYR A 126 13.82 6.48 -0.13
C TYR A 126 14.15 5.00 -0.34
N LYS A 127 14.71 4.37 0.69
CA LYS A 127 15.04 2.93 0.68
C LYS A 127 13.99 2.08 1.38
N ALA A 128 13.19 2.68 2.27
CA ALA A 128 12.11 2.02 2.98
C ALA A 128 11.11 3.08 3.48
N LEU A 129 9.86 2.67 3.72
CA LEU A 129 8.83 3.54 4.27
C LEU A 129 9.21 4.08 5.67
N ALA A 130 9.96 3.30 6.45
CA ALA A 130 10.50 3.74 7.74
C ALA A 130 11.43 4.97 7.62
N GLN A 131 12.11 5.17 6.49
CA GLN A 131 12.87 6.39 6.24
C GLN A 131 11.93 7.57 6.03
N PHE A 132 10.87 7.41 5.23
CA PHE A 132 9.85 8.45 5.05
C PHE A 132 9.26 8.86 6.40
N HIS A 133 8.87 7.88 7.22
CA HIS A 133 8.35 8.11 8.56
C HIS A 133 9.31 8.99 9.38
N ARG A 134 10.56 8.59 9.54
CA ARG A 134 11.57 9.31 10.33
C ARG A 134 11.84 10.74 9.83
N GLU A 135 11.84 10.94 8.50
CA GLU A 135 12.17 12.24 7.93
C GLU A 135 10.98 13.21 7.96
N ILE A 136 9.77 12.71 7.70
CA ILE A 136 8.56 13.56 7.64
C ILE A 136 7.98 13.86 9.04
N ASP A 137 8.17 12.97 10.01
CA ASP A 137 7.83 13.20 11.43
C ASP A 137 8.39 14.51 12.00
N LYS A 138 9.48 15.02 11.45
CA LYS A 138 10.07 16.32 11.82
C LYS A 138 9.20 17.53 11.48
N TYR A 139 8.19 17.37 10.63
CA TYR A 139 7.41 18.47 10.04
C TYR A 139 5.93 18.40 10.33
N VAL A 140 5.43 17.27 10.79
CA VAL A 140 4.00 17.00 11.05
C VAL A 140 3.83 16.19 12.33
N ASP A 141 2.62 16.15 12.86
CA ASP A 141 2.31 15.25 13.98
C ASP A 141 2.04 13.80 13.51
N ASP A 142 1.95 12.88 14.47
CA ASP A 142 1.74 11.45 14.22
C ASP A 142 0.48 11.16 13.40
N ALA A 143 -0.60 11.93 13.61
CA ALA A 143 -1.86 11.74 12.90
C ALA A 143 -1.74 12.13 11.42
N GLU A 144 -1.08 13.25 11.13
CA GLU A 144 -0.84 13.71 9.79
C GLU A 144 0.19 12.83 9.07
N LEU A 145 1.23 12.36 9.77
CA LEU A 145 2.19 11.40 9.25
C LEU A 145 1.50 10.10 8.83
N ALA A 146 0.70 9.51 9.70
CA ALA A 146 -0.07 8.30 9.41
C ALA A 146 -1.06 8.52 8.25
N ARG A 147 -1.61 9.72 8.10
CA ARG A 147 -2.45 10.09 6.96
C ARG A 147 -1.65 10.13 5.67
N LEU A 148 -0.49 10.78 5.66
CA LEU A 148 0.37 10.91 4.46
C LEU A 148 0.90 9.55 4.00
N GLU A 149 1.25 8.66 4.92
CA GLU A 149 1.71 7.30 4.61
C GLU A 149 0.71 6.50 3.78
N GLN A 150 -0.59 6.80 3.89
CA GLN A 150 -1.63 6.10 3.12
C GLN A 150 -1.60 6.40 1.62
N TYR A 151 -0.90 7.44 1.19
CA TYR A 151 -0.85 7.89 -0.19
C TYR A 151 0.41 7.46 -0.94
N VAL A 152 1.37 6.89 -0.23
CA VAL A 152 2.72 6.69 -0.75
C VAL A 152 3.22 5.25 -0.56
N PHE A 153 4.22 4.87 -1.33
CA PHE A 153 4.98 3.65 -1.13
C PHE A 153 6.44 3.83 -1.55
N VAL A 154 7.29 2.92 -1.10
CA VAL A 154 8.67 2.75 -1.56
C VAL A 154 8.74 1.43 -2.32
N PRO A 155 9.24 1.40 -3.58
CA PRO A 155 9.38 0.15 -4.33
C PRO A 155 10.32 -0.82 -3.62
N ILE A 156 9.99 -2.11 -3.68
CA ILE A 156 10.85 -3.18 -3.17
C ILE A 156 11.92 -3.55 -4.21
N ASP A 157 13.11 -3.94 -3.74
CA ASP A 157 14.15 -4.46 -4.63
C ASP A 157 13.85 -5.92 -4.99
N LEU A 158 13.67 -6.20 -6.28
CA LEU A 158 13.37 -7.54 -6.80
C LEU A 158 14.36 -8.61 -6.35
N ASN A 159 15.64 -8.27 -6.19
CA ASN A 159 16.70 -9.23 -5.91
C ASN A 159 16.85 -9.57 -4.43
N SER A 160 16.49 -8.64 -3.54
CA SER A 160 16.69 -8.79 -2.09
C SER A 160 15.39 -8.86 -1.28
N ALA A 161 14.25 -8.45 -1.83
CA ALA A 161 12.98 -8.42 -1.13
C ALA A 161 12.61 -9.77 -0.51
N SER A 162 12.19 -9.74 0.77
CA SER A 162 11.66 -10.91 1.48
C SER A 162 10.25 -11.28 0.98
N ASP A 163 9.77 -12.45 1.37
CA ASP A 163 8.38 -12.85 1.11
C ASP A 163 7.38 -11.85 1.69
N ALA A 164 7.69 -11.35 2.89
CA ALA A 164 6.87 -10.33 3.54
C ALA A 164 6.82 -9.02 2.74
N ASP A 165 7.96 -8.57 2.19
CA ASP A 165 8.01 -7.38 1.35
C ASP A 165 7.17 -7.55 0.07
N ILE A 166 7.30 -8.70 -0.60
CA ILE A 166 6.52 -8.99 -1.82
C ILE A 166 5.02 -9.01 -1.52
N LEU A 167 4.63 -9.56 -0.36
CA LEU A 167 3.24 -9.60 0.08
C LEU A 167 2.67 -8.23 0.45
N THR A 168 3.48 -7.19 0.54
CA THR A 168 2.99 -5.82 0.71
C THR A 168 2.43 -5.20 -0.59
N ILE A 169 2.79 -5.74 -1.74
CA ILE A 169 2.27 -5.26 -3.03
C ILE A 169 0.75 -5.49 -3.09
N PRO A 170 -0.06 -4.47 -3.37
CA PRO A 170 -1.51 -4.64 -3.48
C PRO A 170 -1.91 -5.75 -4.46
N GLY A 171 -2.79 -6.67 -4.01
CA GLY A 171 -3.22 -7.82 -4.82
C GLY A 171 -2.20 -8.95 -4.92
N SER A 172 -1.09 -8.88 -4.15
CA SER A 172 -0.12 -9.97 -4.09
C SER A 172 -0.66 -11.20 -3.35
N GLY A 173 0.01 -12.33 -3.59
CA GLY A 173 -0.26 -13.59 -2.91
C GLY A 173 0.90 -14.57 -3.10
N PRO A 174 0.78 -15.81 -2.57
CA PRO A 174 1.87 -16.81 -2.61
C PRO A 174 2.40 -17.08 -4.03
N ARG A 175 1.54 -16.97 -5.04
CA ARG A 175 1.97 -17.14 -6.45
C ARG A 175 2.94 -16.04 -6.85
N LEU A 176 2.64 -14.76 -6.54
CA LEU A 176 3.53 -13.66 -6.87
C LEU A 176 4.89 -13.79 -6.17
N VAL A 177 4.89 -14.19 -4.90
CA VAL A 177 6.12 -14.46 -4.14
C VAL A 177 6.98 -15.49 -4.84
N ARG A 178 6.40 -16.63 -5.25
CA ARG A 178 7.11 -17.69 -5.96
C ARG A 178 7.71 -17.20 -7.26
N GLU A 179 6.89 -16.60 -8.13
CA GLU A 179 7.33 -16.18 -9.46
C GLU A 179 8.39 -15.06 -9.38
N PHE A 180 8.28 -14.13 -8.43
CA PHE A 180 9.31 -13.10 -8.24
C PHE A 180 10.64 -13.70 -7.82
N LYS A 181 10.66 -14.72 -6.99
CA LYS A 181 11.89 -15.34 -6.49
C LYS A 181 12.52 -16.33 -7.49
N GLU A 182 11.69 -16.98 -8.31
CA GLU A 182 12.14 -17.99 -9.27
C GLU A 182 13.14 -17.45 -10.30
N TYR A 183 12.95 -16.18 -10.71
CA TYR A 183 13.77 -15.58 -11.77
C TYR A 183 14.94 -14.73 -11.26
N ARG A 184 15.22 -14.75 -9.96
CA ARG A 184 16.39 -14.06 -9.38
C ARG A 184 17.71 -14.71 -9.85
N PRO A 185 18.74 -13.89 -10.11
CA PRO A 185 18.78 -12.44 -10.05
C PRO A 185 18.21 -11.77 -11.31
N TYR A 186 17.38 -10.75 -11.11
CA TYR A 186 16.94 -9.87 -12.19
C TYR A 186 18.06 -8.90 -12.57
N LYS A 187 18.34 -8.82 -13.86
CA LYS A 187 19.37 -7.94 -14.43
C LYS A 187 18.80 -6.69 -15.05
N SER A 188 17.52 -6.69 -15.41
CA SER A 188 16.83 -5.54 -15.98
C SER A 188 15.30 -5.64 -15.82
N MET A 189 14.63 -4.49 -15.95
CA MET A 189 13.17 -4.45 -15.95
C MET A 189 12.56 -5.11 -17.19
N GLU A 190 13.29 -5.20 -18.30
CA GLU A 190 12.88 -5.98 -19.49
C GLU A 190 12.82 -7.47 -19.17
N GLN A 191 13.79 -7.98 -18.40
CA GLN A 191 13.73 -9.37 -17.90
C GLN A 191 12.50 -9.57 -17.03
N PHE A 192 12.26 -8.69 -16.06
CA PHE A 192 11.07 -8.75 -15.21
C PHE A 192 9.78 -8.81 -16.04
N ARG A 193 9.58 -7.87 -16.97
CA ARG A 193 8.40 -7.84 -17.84
C ARG A 193 8.24 -9.13 -18.64
N ARG A 194 9.33 -9.64 -19.23
CA ARG A 194 9.31 -10.87 -20.02
C ARG A 194 8.89 -12.08 -19.18
N GLU A 195 9.47 -12.24 -17.99
CA GLU A 195 9.19 -13.38 -17.13
C GLU A 195 7.76 -13.30 -16.54
N MET A 196 7.33 -12.12 -16.08
CA MET A 196 6.00 -11.95 -15.49
C MET A 196 4.88 -12.09 -16.52
N ARG A 197 5.11 -11.74 -17.80
CA ARG A 197 4.12 -11.95 -18.87
C ARG A 197 3.78 -13.42 -19.16
N LYS A 198 4.52 -14.35 -18.63
CA LYS A 198 4.15 -15.77 -18.68
C LYS A 198 2.94 -16.10 -17.80
N TYR A 199 2.64 -15.28 -16.83
CA TYR A 199 1.65 -15.54 -15.77
C TYR A 199 0.53 -14.51 -15.70
N TRP A 200 0.80 -13.29 -16.14
CA TRP A 200 -0.10 -12.14 -16.09
C TRP A 200 -0.14 -11.40 -17.42
N ASP A 201 -1.25 -10.76 -17.69
CA ASP A 201 -1.38 -9.90 -18.88
C ASP A 201 -0.50 -8.63 -18.77
N ALA A 202 -0.45 -7.87 -19.87
CA ALA A 202 0.38 -6.68 -19.95
C ALA A 202 -0.06 -5.58 -18.98
N LYS A 203 -1.35 -5.47 -18.68
CA LYS A 203 -1.91 -4.48 -17.76
C LYS A 203 -1.43 -4.76 -16.34
N GLU A 204 -1.57 -6.02 -15.90
CA GLU A 204 -1.15 -6.43 -14.57
C GLU A 204 0.38 -6.33 -14.38
N VAL A 205 1.17 -6.72 -15.40
CA VAL A 205 2.62 -6.55 -15.34
C VAL A 205 3.02 -5.08 -15.21
N SER A 206 2.36 -4.17 -15.95
CA SER A 206 2.60 -2.73 -15.82
C SER A 206 2.22 -2.19 -14.44
N ARG A 207 1.15 -2.70 -13.84
CA ARG A 207 0.76 -2.37 -12.47
C ARG A 207 1.82 -2.82 -11.46
N LEU A 208 2.27 -4.08 -11.55
CA LEU A 208 3.28 -4.66 -10.66
C LEU A 208 4.63 -3.95 -10.76
N GLU A 209 5.01 -3.52 -11.97
CA GLU A 209 6.27 -2.82 -12.23
C GLU A 209 6.41 -1.53 -11.40
N ARG A 210 5.32 -0.88 -11.06
CA ARG A 210 5.33 0.33 -10.21
C ARG A 210 5.92 0.09 -8.82
N TYR A 211 5.76 -1.14 -8.30
CA TYR A 211 6.11 -1.51 -6.92
C TYR A 211 7.49 -2.13 -6.77
N VAL A 212 8.24 -2.24 -7.85
CA VAL A 212 9.53 -2.94 -7.84
C VAL A 212 10.65 -2.08 -8.42
N THR A 213 11.87 -2.39 -7.99
CA THR A 213 13.11 -1.80 -8.51
C THR A 213 14.20 -2.88 -8.59
N ILE A 214 15.28 -2.57 -9.28
CA ILE A 214 16.49 -3.38 -9.30
C ILE A 214 17.62 -2.45 -8.86
N ASN A 215 18.07 -2.64 -7.63
CA ASN A 215 19.24 -1.94 -7.13
C ASN A 215 20.49 -2.70 -7.59
N GLN A 216 21.42 -1.99 -8.22
CA GLN A 216 22.72 -2.52 -8.62
C GLN A 216 23.73 -2.42 -7.48
#